data_25cbf248803b97114821155aa5beab27
#
_entry.id   25cbf248803b97114821155aa5beab27
#
_cell.length_a   1.000
_cell.length_b   1.000
_cell.length_c   1.000
_cell.angle_alpha   90.00
_cell.angle_beta   90.00
_cell.angle_gamma   90.00
#
_symmetry.space_group_name_H-M   'P 1'
#
loop_
_entity.id
_entity.type
_entity.pdbx_description
1 polymer ?
#
loop_
_entity_poly.entity_id
_entity_poly.type
_entity_poly.pdbx_seq_one_letter_code
_entity_poly.pdbx_strand_id
1 'polypeptide(L)'
;MLSTTHGKLSALCAIVGLSLAACSPQKPSAQASMDTDSNSSATASQKPNKTIAISAIVAHPSLDAIRQGIIDELAAEGYIKGQNLTVNFQSAQGNTATAGQISKQFVADKPDAIVAISTPTAQSLAAASKEIPIVYTAVSDPVAAKLITQQNTPTQPNITGLSSQLPLAPQLDFMQKIMPTAKSIGYVFSAGEMNSVALRDKLTIALPKRGMNLVDIPANRPTDIAMATNTLGGKAQLIYTSMDNNVASAFESMVQSANALKLPIIASDEFSVRRGATAALGVNDYDFGRTTGKMVGKILDGTPVTQVKPEVMNQLTLYVSPKHAQAQGLT
;
A
#
# COMPACT_ATOMS: atom_id res chain seq x y z
N MET A 1 -37.53 -6.55 -43.87
CA MET A 1 -37.84 -5.19 -44.33
C MET A 1 -36.56 -4.41 -44.04
N LEU A 2 -35.63 -4.28 -44.98
CA LEU A 2 -35.49 -3.20 -45.96
C LEU A 2 -35.41 -1.84 -45.27
N SER A 3 -34.36 -0.98 -45.45
CA SER A 3 -33.70 -0.47 -46.65
C SER A 3 -32.47 0.34 -46.21
N THR A 4 -31.26 0.10 -46.60
CA THR A 4 -30.33 0.68 -47.58
C THR A 4 -30.58 2.12 -48.11
N THR A 5 -29.53 2.96 -48.10
CA THR A 5 -29.04 3.89 -49.17
C THR A 5 -27.77 4.58 -48.67
N HIS A 6 -26.58 4.50 -49.17
CA HIS A 6 -25.87 4.80 -50.45
C HIS A 6 -25.85 6.28 -50.85
N GLY A 7 -24.63 6.81 -51.09
CA GLY A 7 -24.28 8.00 -51.83
C GLY A 7 -22.87 8.48 -51.47
N LYS A 8 -21.74 8.12 -52.10
CA LYS A 8 -21.06 8.51 -53.34
C LYS A 8 -20.78 10.03 -53.40
N LEU A 9 -19.53 10.42 -53.46
CA LEU A 9 -18.47 10.48 -54.49
C LEU A 9 -18.24 11.91 -54.98
N SER A 10 -17.02 12.32 -55.19
CA SER A 10 -16.35 13.21 -56.18
C SER A 10 -15.40 14.20 -55.49
N ALA A 11 -14.13 14.19 -55.63
CA ALA A 11 -13.16 14.21 -56.72
C ALA A 11 -12.65 15.62 -57.07
N LEU A 12 -11.34 15.76 -57.04
CA LEU A 12 -10.41 16.39 -57.95
C LEU A 12 -10.35 17.94 -58.04
N CYS A 13 -9.16 18.51 -57.78
CA CYS A 13 -8.39 19.26 -58.80
C CYS A 13 -7.02 19.69 -58.26
N ALA A 14 -6.01 19.36 -59.05
CA ALA A 14 -4.63 19.80 -58.95
C ALA A 14 -4.45 21.15 -59.63
N ILE A 15 -3.56 22.02 -59.17
CA ILE A 15 -2.92 23.05 -60.03
C ILE A 15 -1.43 23.13 -59.61
N VAL A 16 -0.60 22.88 -60.60
CA VAL A 16 0.84 23.03 -60.68
C VAL A 16 1.16 24.52 -61.01
N GLY A 17 2.17 25.04 -60.26
CA GLY A 17 2.74 26.35 -60.55
C GLY A 17 4.25 26.35 -60.44
N LEU A 18 4.94 26.13 -61.53
CA LEU A 18 6.39 26.25 -61.70
C LEU A 18 6.75 27.72 -61.97
N SER A 19 7.76 28.25 -61.28
CA SER A 19 8.45 29.48 -61.76
C SER A 19 9.94 29.37 -61.42
N LEU A 20 10.71 29.35 -62.51
CA LEU A 20 12.17 29.39 -62.58
C LEU A 20 12.72 30.83 -62.55
N ALA A 21 14.00 30.91 -62.29
CA ALA A 21 15.01 31.94 -62.58
C ALA A 21 15.32 32.89 -61.41
N ALA A 22 16.58 33.29 -61.09
CA ALA A 22 17.80 33.34 -61.90
C ALA A 22 19.03 33.39 -60.91
N CYS A 23 20.14 32.86 -61.38
CA CYS A 23 21.50 33.03 -60.76
C CYS A 23 22.06 34.42 -61.10
N SER A 24 22.82 34.97 -60.16
CA SER A 24 24.08 35.73 -60.46
C SER A 24 24.98 35.83 -59.18
N PRO A 25 26.29 35.77 -59.34
CA PRO A 25 27.25 35.62 -58.22
C PRO A 25 27.88 36.94 -57.82
N GLN A 26 28.14 37.08 -56.53
CA GLN A 26 29.08 38.08 -56.07
C GLN A 26 29.96 37.56 -54.91
N LYS A 27 31.22 37.78 -55.03
CA LYS A 27 32.36 37.31 -54.23
C LYS A 27 32.62 38.25 -53.03
N PRO A 28 33.55 37.96 -52.16
CA PRO A 28 33.35 37.85 -50.70
C PRO A 28 33.93 39.06 -49.93
N SER A 29 33.43 39.28 -48.73
CA SER A 29 34.19 40.09 -47.73
C SER A 29 33.98 39.54 -46.31
N ALA A 30 35.12 39.25 -45.75
CA ALA A 30 35.60 39.27 -44.34
C ALA A 30 34.68 38.85 -43.21
N GLN A 31 35.05 37.75 -42.60
CA GLN A 31 35.14 37.44 -41.17
C GLN A 31 34.47 38.38 -40.16
N ALA A 32 33.45 37.83 -39.50
CA ALA A 32 33.21 38.04 -38.08
C ALA A 32 32.87 36.68 -37.47
N SER A 33 33.74 36.18 -36.64
CA SER A 33 33.54 35.03 -35.77
C SER A 33 32.39 35.36 -34.82
N MET A 34 31.24 34.71 -35.02
CA MET A 34 30.25 34.63 -33.97
C MET A 34 30.35 33.25 -33.36
N ASP A 35 30.67 33.29 -32.08
CA ASP A 35 30.64 32.15 -31.17
C ASP A 35 29.30 31.49 -31.31
N THR A 36 29.30 30.23 -31.77
CA THR A 36 28.14 29.35 -31.74
C THR A 36 27.97 28.92 -30.32
N ASP A 37 27.18 29.65 -29.55
CA ASP A 37 26.62 29.15 -28.30
C ASP A 37 25.95 27.83 -28.60
N SER A 38 26.65 26.78 -28.27
CA SER A 38 26.12 25.42 -28.21
C SER A 38 25.04 25.41 -27.12
N ASN A 39 23.81 25.71 -27.51
CA ASN A 39 22.67 25.46 -26.66
C ASN A 39 22.57 23.94 -26.48
N SER A 40 23.37 23.43 -25.55
CA SER A 40 23.25 22.08 -25.03
C SER A 40 21.92 22.00 -24.28
N SER A 41 20.85 21.79 -25.05
CA SER A 41 19.62 21.27 -24.47
C SER A 41 19.99 19.95 -23.79
N ALA A 42 20.15 19.99 -22.49
CA ALA A 42 20.26 18.79 -21.66
C ALA A 42 19.00 17.97 -21.96
N THR A 43 19.12 17.01 -22.86
CA THR A 43 18.12 15.97 -23.07
C THR A 43 18.02 15.25 -21.74
N ALA A 44 16.98 15.55 -20.96
CA ALA A 44 16.69 14.80 -19.75
C ALA A 44 16.67 13.33 -20.18
N SER A 45 17.65 12.57 -19.70
CA SER A 45 17.79 11.15 -20.04
C SER A 45 16.50 10.47 -19.60
N GLN A 46 15.69 10.06 -20.56
CA GLN A 46 14.46 9.35 -20.29
C GLN A 46 14.78 8.06 -19.54
N LYS A 47 14.14 7.86 -18.41
CA LYS A 47 14.25 6.61 -17.64
C LYS A 47 13.87 5.41 -18.52
N PRO A 48 14.54 4.25 -18.38
CA PRO A 48 14.23 3.07 -19.18
C PRO A 48 12.84 2.54 -18.90
N ASN A 49 12.28 1.76 -19.83
CA ASN A 49 11.02 1.06 -19.62
C ASN A 49 11.18 0.02 -18.50
N LYS A 50 10.26 0.03 -17.55
CA LYS A 50 10.24 -0.86 -16.39
C LYS A 50 8.87 -1.49 -16.20
N THR A 51 8.85 -2.67 -15.61
CA THR A 51 7.62 -3.36 -15.20
C THR A 51 7.67 -3.68 -13.72
N ILE A 52 6.64 -3.28 -12.99
CA ILE A 52 6.44 -3.73 -11.61
C ILE A 52 5.15 -4.52 -11.49
N ALA A 53 5.16 -5.52 -10.62
CA ALA A 53 3.96 -6.23 -10.20
C ALA A 53 3.61 -5.82 -8.77
N ILE A 54 2.33 -5.60 -8.48
CA ILE A 54 1.84 -5.26 -7.13
C ILE A 54 0.77 -6.26 -6.74
N SER A 55 0.96 -6.95 -5.61
CA SER A 55 -0.03 -7.86 -5.04
C SER A 55 -0.54 -7.35 -3.70
N ALA A 56 -1.86 -7.36 -3.49
CA ALA A 56 -2.50 -7.11 -2.21
C ALA A 56 -3.36 -8.31 -1.79
N ILE A 57 -3.45 -8.59 -0.48
CA ILE A 57 -4.28 -9.71 -0.01
C ILE A 57 -5.77 -9.41 -0.19
N VAL A 58 -6.19 -8.18 -0.04
CA VAL A 58 -7.59 -7.75 -0.09
C VAL A 58 -7.69 -6.35 -0.71
N ALA A 59 -8.84 -6.02 -1.28
CA ALA A 59 -9.19 -4.65 -1.65
C ALA A 59 -9.64 -3.89 -0.38
N HIS A 60 -8.92 -2.82 -0.03
CA HIS A 60 -9.19 -1.99 1.15
C HIS A 60 -8.66 -0.58 0.94
N PRO A 61 -9.38 0.48 1.36
CA PRO A 61 -8.94 1.87 1.13
C PRO A 61 -7.52 2.20 1.60
N SER A 62 -7.09 1.67 2.77
CA SER A 62 -5.71 1.84 3.25
C SER A 62 -4.69 1.26 2.28
N LEU A 63 -4.92 0.01 1.80
CA LEU A 63 -4.02 -0.66 0.88
C LEU A 63 -4.02 0.00 -0.51
N ASP A 64 -5.17 0.54 -0.92
CA ASP A 64 -5.29 1.32 -2.16
C ASP A 64 -4.55 2.66 -2.05
N ALA A 65 -4.61 3.34 -0.89
CA ALA A 65 -3.84 4.56 -0.63
C ALA A 65 -2.32 4.28 -0.65
N ILE A 66 -1.87 3.18 -0.05
CA ILE A 66 -0.47 2.74 -0.13
C ILE A 66 -0.07 2.50 -1.60
N ARG A 67 -0.87 1.76 -2.35
CA ARG A 67 -0.62 1.50 -3.77
C ARG A 67 -0.56 2.78 -4.59
N GLN A 68 -1.46 3.72 -4.34
CA GLN A 68 -1.46 5.02 -5.03
C GLN A 68 -0.20 5.82 -4.68
N GLY A 69 0.18 5.88 -3.40
CA GLY A 69 1.40 6.56 -2.97
C GLY A 69 2.67 5.99 -3.64
N ILE A 70 2.74 4.66 -3.82
CA ILE A 70 3.84 4.01 -4.55
C ILE A 70 3.89 4.51 -6.00
N ILE A 71 2.75 4.51 -6.70
CA ILE A 71 2.66 4.91 -8.11
C ILE A 71 3.02 6.39 -8.27
N ASP A 72 2.54 7.25 -7.38
CA ASP A 72 2.79 8.69 -7.43
C ASP A 72 4.25 9.02 -7.11
N GLU A 73 4.89 8.28 -6.19
CA GLU A 73 6.32 8.45 -5.94
C GLU A 73 7.15 8.04 -7.13
N LEU A 74 6.86 6.90 -7.73
CA LEU A 74 7.56 6.44 -8.93
C LEU A 74 7.39 7.44 -10.08
N ALA A 75 6.20 8.03 -10.23
CA ALA A 75 5.97 9.09 -11.21
C ALA A 75 6.81 10.35 -10.93
N ALA A 76 6.94 10.74 -9.65
CA ALA A 76 7.78 11.86 -9.23
C ALA A 76 9.27 11.58 -9.49
N GLU A 77 9.70 10.32 -9.44
CA GLU A 77 11.05 9.87 -9.78
C GLU A 77 11.27 9.63 -11.28
N GLY A 78 10.24 9.91 -12.13
CA GLY A 78 10.31 9.81 -13.58
C GLY A 78 9.90 8.45 -14.17
N TYR A 79 9.31 7.55 -13.37
CA TYR A 79 8.69 6.30 -13.82
C TYR A 79 7.18 6.49 -13.95
N ILE A 80 6.71 6.89 -15.12
CA ILE A 80 5.32 7.29 -15.37
C ILE A 80 4.52 6.11 -15.91
N LYS A 81 3.48 5.71 -15.16
CA LYS A 81 2.57 4.63 -15.57
C LYS A 81 1.94 4.89 -16.92
N GLY A 82 2.03 3.91 -17.82
CA GLY A 82 1.51 4.01 -19.20
C GLY A 82 2.46 4.68 -20.17
N GLN A 83 3.62 5.19 -19.74
CA GLN A 83 4.68 5.71 -20.60
C GLN A 83 5.90 4.77 -20.54
N ASN A 84 6.66 4.84 -19.48
CA ASN A 84 7.86 4.02 -19.26
C ASN A 84 7.74 3.11 -18.04
N LEU A 85 6.56 3.04 -17.38
CA LEU A 85 6.26 2.12 -16.31
C LEU A 85 5.00 1.31 -16.60
N THR A 86 5.15 -0.01 -16.66
CA THR A 86 4.03 -0.97 -16.64
C THR A 86 3.78 -1.39 -15.20
N VAL A 87 2.52 -1.30 -14.74
CA VAL A 87 2.09 -1.70 -13.40
C VAL A 87 1.03 -2.79 -13.50
N ASN A 88 1.39 -4.02 -13.11
CA ASN A 88 0.49 -5.16 -13.03
C ASN A 88 -0.01 -5.30 -11.59
N PHE A 89 -1.31 -5.04 -11.35
CA PHE A 89 -1.90 -5.16 -10.02
C PHE A 89 -2.87 -6.33 -9.95
N GLN A 90 -2.74 -7.14 -8.88
CA GLN A 90 -3.71 -8.19 -8.55
C GLN A 90 -4.04 -8.21 -7.05
N SER A 91 -5.30 -8.47 -6.72
CA SER A 91 -5.78 -8.68 -5.36
C SER A 91 -6.18 -10.14 -5.17
N ALA A 92 -5.75 -10.73 -4.06
CA ALA A 92 -6.08 -12.11 -3.70
C ALA A 92 -7.48 -12.27 -3.06
N GLN A 93 -8.23 -11.18 -2.92
CA GLN A 93 -9.61 -11.16 -2.38
C GLN A 93 -9.75 -11.88 -1.02
N GLY A 94 -8.75 -11.72 -0.15
CA GLY A 94 -8.72 -12.33 1.18
C GLY A 94 -8.29 -13.81 1.20
N ASN A 95 -7.95 -14.39 0.06
CA ASN A 95 -7.63 -15.81 -0.06
C ASN A 95 -6.12 -16.06 -0.22
N THR A 96 -5.51 -16.72 0.76
CA THR A 96 -4.07 -17.01 0.74
C THR A 96 -3.65 -17.99 -0.37
N ALA A 97 -4.52 -18.93 -0.77
CA ALA A 97 -4.23 -19.80 -1.90
C ALA A 97 -4.20 -19.01 -3.22
N THR A 98 -5.11 -18.06 -3.40
CA THR A 98 -5.12 -17.13 -4.53
C THR A 98 -3.86 -16.24 -4.50
N ALA A 99 -3.43 -15.76 -3.32
CA ALA A 99 -2.16 -15.03 -3.19
C ALA A 99 -0.97 -15.87 -3.66
N GLY A 100 -0.95 -17.18 -3.34
CA GLY A 100 0.06 -18.11 -3.82
C GLY A 100 0.04 -18.30 -5.35
N GLN A 101 -1.14 -18.33 -5.98
CA GLN A 101 -1.28 -18.40 -7.44
C GLN A 101 -0.79 -17.10 -8.12
N ILE A 102 -1.20 -15.94 -7.61
CA ILE A 102 -0.73 -14.63 -8.08
C ILE A 102 0.80 -14.54 -7.98
N SER A 103 1.37 -15.00 -6.86
CA SER A 103 2.82 -14.99 -6.65
C SER A 103 3.54 -15.81 -7.72
N LYS A 104 3.06 -17.01 -8.05
CA LYS A 104 3.64 -17.86 -9.10
C LYS A 104 3.52 -17.21 -10.48
N GLN A 105 2.39 -16.57 -10.77
CA GLN A 105 2.20 -15.86 -12.02
C GLN A 105 3.19 -14.69 -12.14
N PHE A 106 3.30 -13.84 -11.12
CA PHE A 106 4.22 -12.70 -11.14
C PHE A 106 5.68 -13.13 -11.30
N VAL A 107 6.07 -14.25 -10.69
CA VAL A 107 7.41 -14.82 -10.89
C VAL A 107 7.62 -15.28 -12.34
N ALA A 108 6.62 -15.88 -12.97
CA ALA A 108 6.68 -16.27 -14.37
C ALA A 108 6.75 -15.06 -15.34
N ASP A 109 6.08 -13.96 -15.00
CA ASP A 109 6.06 -12.71 -15.77
C ASP A 109 7.39 -11.93 -15.69
N LYS A 110 8.27 -12.26 -14.75
CA LYS A 110 9.61 -11.67 -14.56
C LYS A 110 9.63 -10.14 -14.56
N PRO A 111 8.87 -9.45 -13.70
CA PRO A 111 8.93 -7.99 -13.58
C PRO A 111 10.29 -7.55 -13.02
N ASP A 112 10.65 -6.27 -13.18
CA ASP A 112 11.85 -5.66 -12.60
C ASP A 112 11.81 -5.62 -11.07
N ALA A 113 10.61 -5.50 -10.48
CA ALA A 113 10.37 -5.60 -9.04
C ALA A 113 8.93 -6.03 -8.74
N ILE A 114 8.73 -6.66 -7.58
CA ILE A 114 7.41 -7.01 -7.07
C ILE A 114 7.17 -6.28 -5.74
N VAL A 115 6.02 -5.65 -5.62
CA VAL A 115 5.57 -5.04 -4.36
C VAL A 115 4.52 -5.95 -3.72
N ALA A 116 4.79 -6.35 -2.47
CA ALA A 116 3.92 -7.19 -1.68
C ALA A 116 3.20 -6.35 -0.61
N ILE A 117 1.92 -6.04 -0.82
CA ILE A 117 1.13 -5.28 0.15
C ILE A 117 0.44 -6.24 1.10
N SER A 118 0.78 -6.19 2.38
CA SER A 118 0.34 -7.01 3.52
C SER A 118 1.14 -8.29 3.76
N THR A 119 1.04 -8.81 5.00
CA THR A 119 1.82 -9.97 5.45
C THR A 119 1.57 -11.24 4.62
N PRO A 120 0.33 -11.67 4.33
CA PRO A 120 0.10 -12.91 3.60
C PRO A 120 0.66 -12.89 2.17
N THR A 121 0.56 -11.74 1.47
CA THR A 121 1.17 -11.60 0.12
C THR A 121 2.68 -11.59 0.17
N ALA A 122 3.27 -10.90 1.15
CA ALA A 122 4.72 -10.88 1.33
C ALA A 122 5.28 -12.28 1.59
N GLN A 123 4.61 -13.06 2.45
CA GLN A 123 4.99 -14.46 2.70
C GLN A 123 4.85 -15.34 1.44
N SER A 124 3.76 -15.18 0.69
CA SER A 124 3.53 -15.94 -0.56
C SER A 124 4.60 -15.64 -1.60
N LEU A 125 4.97 -14.37 -1.78
CA LEU A 125 6.01 -13.95 -2.74
C LEU A 125 7.40 -14.39 -2.29
N ALA A 126 7.73 -14.26 -1.00
CA ALA A 126 8.99 -14.75 -0.43
C ALA A 126 9.18 -16.27 -0.60
N ALA A 127 8.08 -17.03 -0.55
CA ALA A 127 8.10 -18.46 -0.84
C ALA A 127 8.25 -18.78 -2.34
N ALA A 128 7.70 -17.92 -3.22
CA ALA A 128 7.64 -18.16 -4.66
C ALA A 128 8.93 -17.78 -5.40
N SER A 129 9.68 -16.77 -4.95
CA SER A 129 10.89 -16.28 -5.64
C SER A 129 12.05 -16.03 -4.69
N LYS A 130 13.27 -16.33 -5.18
CA LYS A 130 14.57 -16.03 -4.55
C LYS A 130 15.42 -15.06 -5.38
N GLU A 131 14.92 -14.63 -6.53
CA GLU A 131 15.69 -13.89 -7.53
C GLU A 131 15.10 -12.51 -7.80
N ILE A 132 13.80 -12.44 -8.09
CA ILE A 132 13.14 -11.17 -8.41
C ILE A 132 13.11 -10.29 -7.17
N PRO A 133 13.46 -9.00 -7.27
CA PRO A 133 13.36 -8.03 -6.18
C PRO A 133 11.95 -7.98 -5.60
N ILE A 134 11.81 -8.17 -4.29
CA ILE A 134 10.55 -8.09 -3.55
C ILE A 134 10.66 -6.97 -2.52
N VAL A 135 9.76 -6.00 -2.62
CA VAL A 135 9.59 -4.94 -1.62
C VAL A 135 8.28 -5.19 -0.88
N TYR A 136 8.36 -5.67 0.37
CA TYR A 136 7.16 -5.79 1.19
C TYR A 136 6.76 -4.42 1.76
N THR A 137 5.46 -4.24 1.95
CA THR A 137 4.88 -3.02 2.54
C THR A 137 3.61 -3.38 3.31
N ALA A 138 3.20 -2.55 4.26
CA ALA A 138 2.07 -2.84 5.16
C ALA A 138 2.20 -4.21 5.88
N VAL A 139 3.42 -4.57 6.26
CA VAL A 139 3.72 -5.74 7.09
C VAL A 139 3.99 -5.26 8.50
N SER A 140 3.09 -5.57 9.44
CA SER A 140 3.17 -5.05 10.80
C SER A 140 4.15 -5.82 11.71
N ASP A 141 4.54 -7.03 11.34
CA ASP A 141 5.58 -7.80 12.02
C ASP A 141 6.41 -8.62 11.01
N PRO A 142 7.42 -8.01 10.37
CA PRO A 142 8.21 -8.71 9.38
C PRO A 142 9.12 -9.81 9.98
N VAL A 143 9.40 -9.76 11.29
CA VAL A 143 10.13 -10.81 11.99
C VAL A 143 9.25 -12.04 12.18
N ALA A 144 8.04 -11.86 12.70
CA ALA A 144 7.05 -12.94 12.82
C ALA A 144 6.69 -13.53 11.44
N ALA A 145 6.62 -12.68 10.41
CA ALA A 145 6.41 -13.08 9.01
C ALA A 145 7.60 -13.82 8.39
N LYS A 146 8.75 -13.90 9.08
CA LYS A 146 10.01 -14.50 8.61
C LYS A 146 10.59 -13.83 7.35
N LEU A 147 10.34 -12.54 7.16
CA LEU A 147 10.91 -11.75 6.07
C LEU A 147 12.26 -11.15 6.45
N ILE A 148 12.42 -10.81 7.73
CA ILE A 148 13.68 -10.32 8.31
C ILE A 148 13.98 -11.05 9.63
N THR A 149 15.23 -10.95 10.07
CA THR A 149 15.67 -11.39 11.40
C THR A 149 15.39 -10.31 12.45
N GLN A 150 15.62 -10.63 13.73
CA GLN A 150 15.55 -9.66 14.83
C GLN A 150 16.58 -8.53 14.71
N GLN A 151 17.67 -8.76 14.00
CA GLN A 151 18.70 -7.77 13.68
C GLN A 151 18.37 -6.91 12.46
N ASN A 152 17.12 -6.92 12.00
CA ASN A 152 16.63 -6.22 10.81
C ASN A 152 17.37 -6.61 9.51
N THR A 153 17.82 -7.85 9.42
CA THR A 153 18.48 -8.39 8.24
C THR A 153 17.49 -9.21 7.42
N PRO A 154 17.38 -9.00 6.10
CA PRO A 154 16.51 -9.82 5.25
C PRO A 154 16.85 -11.31 5.35
N THR A 155 15.83 -12.18 5.38
CA THR A 155 16.02 -13.64 5.40
C THR A 155 16.41 -14.19 4.04
N GLN A 156 16.27 -13.40 2.97
CA GLN A 156 16.61 -13.72 1.60
C GLN A 156 17.24 -12.49 0.91
N PRO A 157 18.19 -12.69 -0.02
CA PRO A 157 18.93 -11.58 -0.64
C PRO A 157 18.08 -10.70 -1.57
N ASN A 158 16.93 -11.19 -2.02
CA ASN A 158 16.02 -10.48 -2.93
C ASN A 158 14.87 -9.76 -2.21
N ILE A 159 14.88 -9.70 -0.88
CA ILE A 159 13.77 -9.11 -0.08
C ILE A 159 14.25 -7.87 0.66
N THR A 160 13.45 -6.83 0.60
CA THR A 160 13.50 -5.64 1.45
C THR A 160 12.09 -5.11 1.67
N GLY A 161 11.91 -4.04 2.40
CA GLY A 161 10.61 -3.40 2.51
C GLY A 161 10.46 -2.44 3.67
N LEU A 162 9.25 -1.89 3.77
CA LEU A 162 8.83 -0.95 4.79
C LEU A 162 7.83 -1.63 5.73
N SER A 163 8.17 -1.69 7.01
CA SER A 163 7.29 -2.23 8.06
C SER A 163 6.36 -1.15 8.59
N SER A 164 5.11 -1.53 8.80
CA SER A 164 4.11 -0.76 9.55
C SER A 164 4.04 -1.19 11.03
N GLN A 165 5.13 -1.69 11.58
CA GLN A 165 5.19 -2.11 12.97
C GLN A 165 4.98 -0.91 13.91
N LEU A 166 3.78 -0.83 14.48
CA LEU A 166 3.46 0.21 15.45
C LEU A 166 4.05 -0.15 16.83
N PRO A 167 4.69 0.81 17.51
CA PRO A 167 5.15 0.59 18.88
C PRO A 167 3.94 0.37 19.78
N LEU A 168 3.93 -0.77 20.50
CA LEU A 168 2.76 -1.17 21.28
C LEU A 168 2.52 -0.26 22.50
N ALA A 169 3.59 0.22 23.16
CA ALA A 169 3.46 1.04 24.36
C ALA A 169 2.62 2.33 24.13
N PRO A 170 2.89 3.16 23.09
CA PRO A 170 2.04 4.29 22.77
C PRO A 170 0.58 3.92 22.46
N GLN A 171 0.32 2.77 21.85
CA GLN A 171 -1.05 2.29 21.58
C GLN A 171 -1.79 2.02 22.89
N LEU A 172 -1.14 1.33 23.84
CA LEU A 172 -1.72 1.04 25.16
C LEU A 172 -1.90 2.32 25.98
N ASP A 173 -0.94 3.26 25.96
CA ASP A 173 -1.06 4.57 26.60
C ASP A 173 -2.23 5.36 26.05
N PHE A 174 -2.43 5.31 24.74
CA PHE A 174 -3.53 5.95 24.07
C PHE A 174 -4.89 5.36 24.48
N MET A 175 -5.02 4.03 24.52
CA MET A 175 -6.24 3.38 25.02
C MET A 175 -6.57 3.79 26.45
N GLN A 176 -5.56 3.82 27.35
CA GLN A 176 -5.75 4.24 28.73
C GLN A 176 -6.12 5.73 28.88
N LYS A 177 -5.64 6.59 27.96
CA LYS A 177 -6.06 8.00 27.93
C LYS A 177 -7.51 8.16 27.49
N ILE A 178 -7.97 7.39 26.51
CA ILE A 178 -9.36 7.43 26.04
C ILE A 178 -10.33 6.87 27.09
N MET A 179 -9.95 5.75 27.72
CA MET A 179 -10.77 5.09 28.74
C MET A 179 -9.92 4.66 29.94
N PRO A 180 -9.64 5.58 30.89
CA PRO A 180 -8.77 5.30 32.05
C PRO A 180 -9.29 4.16 32.94
N THR A 181 -10.59 3.91 32.94
CA THR A 181 -11.25 2.87 33.75
C THR A 181 -11.29 1.51 33.09
N ALA A 182 -10.87 1.39 31.82
CA ALA A 182 -10.90 0.12 31.09
C ALA A 182 -10.03 -0.94 31.76
N LYS A 183 -10.60 -2.12 32.00
CA LYS A 183 -9.94 -3.30 32.55
C LYS A 183 -9.89 -4.47 31.55
N SER A 184 -10.66 -4.39 30.48
CA SER A 184 -10.74 -5.46 29.47
C SER A 184 -10.80 -4.89 28.06
N ILE A 185 -9.87 -5.37 27.22
CA ILE A 185 -9.69 -4.96 25.84
C ILE A 185 -10.13 -6.11 24.95
N GLY A 186 -11.11 -5.85 24.06
CA GLY A 186 -11.53 -6.80 23.04
C GLY A 186 -10.60 -6.78 21.84
N TYR A 187 -10.28 -7.95 21.30
CA TYR A 187 -9.50 -8.09 20.08
C TYR A 187 -10.08 -9.19 19.21
N VAL A 188 -10.66 -8.82 18.09
CA VAL A 188 -11.11 -9.76 17.06
C VAL A 188 -9.97 -9.95 16.07
N PHE A 189 -9.60 -11.21 15.79
CA PHE A 189 -8.40 -11.49 15.01
C PHE A 189 -8.52 -12.72 14.11
N SER A 190 -7.76 -12.72 13.03
CA SER A 190 -7.62 -13.85 12.11
C SER A 190 -6.50 -14.78 12.58
N ALA A 191 -6.86 -16.00 13.01
CA ALA A 191 -5.88 -16.98 13.44
C ALA A 191 -4.98 -17.50 12.29
N GLY A 192 -5.40 -17.30 11.05
CA GLY A 192 -4.61 -17.62 9.85
C GLY A 192 -3.65 -16.51 9.39
N GLU A 193 -3.66 -15.34 10.04
CA GLU A 193 -2.76 -14.22 9.71
C GLU A 193 -1.69 -14.04 10.78
N MET A 194 -0.43 -14.20 10.38
CA MET A 194 0.71 -14.14 11.31
C MET A 194 0.83 -12.77 12.02
N ASN A 195 0.54 -11.68 11.32
CA ASN A 195 0.50 -10.33 11.90
C ASN A 195 -0.51 -10.23 13.05
N SER A 196 -1.72 -10.78 12.86
CA SER A 196 -2.80 -10.74 13.86
C SER A 196 -2.48 -11.61 15.08
N VAL A 197 -1.95 -12.81 14.84
CA VAL A 197 -1.49 -13.71 15.90
C VAL A 197 -0.34 -13.07 16.70
N ALA A 198 0.66 -12.52 16.04
CA ALA A 198 1.79 -11.87 16.71
C ALA A 198 1.35 -10.68 17.57
N LEU A 199 0.38 -9.89 17.10
CA LEU A 199 -0.17 -8.79 17.89
C LEU A 199 -0.97 -9.30 19.09
N ARG A 200 -1.83 -10.33 18.91
CA ARG A 200 -2.55 -10.99 20.00
C ARG A 200 -1.58 -11.45 21.11
N ASP A 201 -0.49 -12.11 20.75
CA ASP A 201 0.50 -12.59 21.69
C ASP A 201 1.19 -11.45 22.46
N LYS A 202 1.53 -10.36 21.75
CA LYS A 202 2.10 -9.15 22.38
C LYS A 202 1.10 -8.51 23.35
N LEU A 203 -0.19 -8.42 22.99
CA LEU A 203 -1.24 -7.88 23.84
C LEU A 203 -1.46 -8.74 25.08
N THR A 204 -1.45 -10.07 24.94
CA THR A 204 -1.56 -11.03 26.05
C THR A 204 -0.47 -10.83 27.12
N ILE A 205 0.74 -10.45 26.69
CA ILE A 205 1.87 -10.19 27.60
C ILE A 205 1.84 -8.76 28.17
N ALA A 206 1.41 -7.79 27.38
CA ALA A 206 1.56 -6.38 27.72
C ALA A 206 0.39 -5.81 28.54
N LEU A 207 -0.84 -6.24 28.29
CA LEU A 207 -2.03 -5.73 28.95
C LEU A 207 -2.05 -6.02 30.47
N PRO A 208 -1.70 -7.23 30.97
CA PRO A 208 -1.66 -7.49 32.41
C PRO A 208 -0.70 -6.57 33.17
N LYS A 209 0.42 -6.17 32.56
CA LYS A 209 1.39 -5.24 33.17
C LYS A 209 0.80 -3.83 33.38
N ARG A 210 -0.34 -3.54 32.77
CA ARG A 210 -1.08 -2.27 32.90
C ARG A 210 -2.41 -2.43 33.63
N GLY A 211 -2.64 -3.58 34.26
CA GLY A 211 -3.86 -3.89 34.97
C GLY A 211 -5.08 -4.09 34.07
N MET A 212 -4.86 -4.49 32.83
CA MET A 212 -5.88 -4.80 31.83
C MET A 212 -5.80 -6.26 31.39
N ASN A 213 -6.91 -6.82 30.91
CA ASN A 213 -7.00 -8.17 30.38
C ASN A 213 -7.33 -8.12 28.88
N LEU A 214 -6.88 -9.11 28.14
CA LEU A 214 -7.26 -9.34 26.76
C LEU A 214 -8.49 -10.27 26.70
N VAL A 215 -9.47 -9.91 25.86
CA VAL A 215 -10.59 -10.76 25.44
C VAL A 215 -10.45 -10.95 23.95
N ASP A 216 -9.76 -12.00 23.54
CA ASP A 216 -9.47 -12.28 22.13
C ASP A 216 -10.48 -13.28 21.55
N ILE A 217 -11.04 -12.94 20.38
CA ILE A 217 -12.05 -13.74 19.70
C ILE A 217 -11.54 -14.00 18.27
N PRO A 218 -11.32 -15.27 17.87
CA PRO A 218 -10.88 -15.58 16.52
C PRO A 218 -12.05 -15.42 15.52
N ALA A 219 -11.74 -14.82 14.35
CA ALA A 219 -12.64 -14.67 13.22
C ALA A 219 -11.82 -14.87 11.92
N ASN A 220 -11.93 -16.04 11.33
CA ASN A 220 -11.07 -16.45 10.23
C ASN A 220 -11.63 -16.07 8.85
N ARG A 221 -12.83 -15.51 8.79
CA ARG A 221 -13.48 -15.04 7.57
C ARG A 221 -14.15 -13.69 7.82
N PRO A 222 -14.28 -12.84 6.80
CA PRO A 222 -15.00 -11.58 6.92
C PRO A 222 -16.44 -11.74 7.45
N THR A 223 -17.11 -12.83 7.08
CA THR A 223 -18.47 -13.16 7.52
C THR A 223 -18.60 -13.44 9.03
N ASP A 224 -17.50 -13.77 9.70
CA ASP A 224 -17.50 -14.12 11.12
C ASP A 224 -17.33 -12.87 12.03
N ILE A 225 -16.93 -11.73 11.47
CA ILE A 225 -16.55 -10.51 12.22
C ILE A 225 -17.71 -9.96 13.07
N ALA A 226 -18.92 -9.90 12.53
CA ALA A 226 -20.08 -9.40 13.30
C ALA A 226 -20.35 -10.27 14.53
N MET A 227 -20.38 -11.59 14.37
CA MET A 227 -20.61 -12.53 15.48
C MET A 227 -19.46 -12.48 16.50
N ALA A 228 -18.22 -12.46 16.04
CA ALA A 228 -17.06 -12.35 16.92
C ALA A 228 -17.10 -11.03 17.74
N THR A 229 -17.46 -9.93 17.11
CA THR A 229 -17.61 -8.63 17.78
C THR A 229 -18.74 -8.67 18.81
N ASN A 230 -19.89 -9.26 18.48
CA ASN A 230 -21.00 -9.41 19.41
C ASN A 230 -20.65 -10.24 20.64
N THR A 231 -19.74 -11.21 20.50
CA THR A 231 -19.24 -12.04 21.63
C THR A 231 -18.44 -11.22 22.67
N LEU A 232 -17.98 -10.02 22.32
CA LEU A 232 -17.28 -9.09 23.22
C LEU A 232 -18.26 -8.36 24.19
N GLY A 233 -19.56 -8.37 23.89
CA GLY A 233 -20.58 -7.72 24.73
C GLY A 233 -20.54 -8.23 26.18
N GLY A 234 -20.46 -7.29 27.14
CA GLY A 234 -20.35 -7.58 28.58
C GLY A 234 -18.99 -8.17 29.01
N LYS A 235 -18.05 -8.42 28.08
CA LYS A 235 -16.73 -9.00 28.38
C LYS A 235 -15.60 -7.99 28.16
N ALA A 236 -15.73 -7.11 27.18
CA ALA A 236 -14.78 -6.07 26.88
C ALA A 236 -15.39 -4.69 27.12
N GLN A 237 -14.55 -3.68 27.35
CA GLN A 237 -14.96 -2.29 27.56
C GLN A 237 -14.58 -1.40 26.38
N LEU A 238 -13.59 -1.79 25.59
CA LEU A 238 -13.28 -1.21 24.30
C LEU A 238 -12.73 -2.30 23.38
N ILE A 239 -12.73 -2.03 22.08
CA ILE A 239 -12.15 -2.90 21.05
C ILE A 239 -10.88 -2.24 20.55
N TYR A 240 -9.78 -2.99 20.50
CA TYR A 240 -8.58 -2.61 19.76
C TYR A 240 -8.53 -3.41 18.45
N THR A 241 -8.23 -2.73 17.34
CA THR A 241 -8.06 -3.36 16.03
C THR A 241 -6.87 -2.77 15.30
N SER A 242 -6.07 -3.61 14.65
CA SER A 242 -4.89 -3.18 13.93
C SER A 242 -4.53 -4.18 12.84
N MET A 243 -4.61 -3.75 11.59
CA MET A 243 -4.03 -4.40 10.40
C MET A 243 -4.38 -5.87 10.19
N ASP A 244 -5.56 -6.32 10.66
CA ASP A 244 -6.14 -7.62 10.33
C ASP A 244 -6.93 -7.48 9.02
N ASN A 245 -6.60 -8.27 8.00
CA ASN A 245 -7.19 -8.09 6.67
C ASN A 245 -8.66 -8.56 6.59
N ASN A 246 -9.06 -9.58 7.37
CA ASN A 246 -10.47 -9.98 7.44
C ASN A 246 -11.30 -8.94 8.19
N VAL A 247 -10.79 -8.41 9.31
CA VAL A 247 -11.45 -7.32 10.04
C VAL A 247 -11.55 -6.09 9.14
N ALA A 248 -10.47 -5.71 8.46
CA ALA A 248 -10.47 -4.58 7.56
C ALA A 248 -11.51 -4.71 6.43
N SER A 249 -11.65 -5.90 5.84
CA SER A 249 -12.61 -6.14 4.75
C SER A 249 -14.08 -6.14 5.20
N ALA A 250 -14.36 -6.42 6.47
CA ALA A 250 -15.72 -6.42 7.05
C ALA A 250 -15.88 -5.40 8.19
N PHE A 251 -15.12 -4.31 8.14
CA PHE A 251 -15.03 -3.35 9.25
C PHE A 251 -16.37 -2.71 9.62
N GLU A 252 -17.24 -2.44 8.64
CA GLU A 252 -18.59 -1.92 8.89
C GLU A 252 -19.44 -2.87 9.73
N SER A 253 -19.24 -4.18 9.59
CA SER A 253 -19.93 -5.18 10.42
C SER A 253 -19.44 -5.13 11.87
N MET A 254 -18.12 -4.90 12.10
CA MET A 254 -17.58 -4.63 13.44
C MET A 254 -18.18 -3.35 14.02
N VAL A 255 -18.19 -2.26 13.24
CA VAL A 255 -18.73 -0.95 13.68
C VAL A 255 -20.19 -1.05 14.07
N GLN A 256 -21.00 -1.73 13.27
CA GLN A 256 -22.43 -1.93 13.57
C GLN A 256 -22.62 -2.66 14.91
N SER A 257 -21.88 -3.74 15.13
CA SER A 257 -21.92 -4.50 16.38
C SER A 257 -21.42 -3.67 17.56
N ALA A 258 -20.31 -2.96 17.39
CA ALA A 258 -19.72 -2.10 18.43
C ALA A 258 -20.64 -0.93 18.83
N ASN A 259 -21.34 -0.31 17.86
CA ASN A 259 -22.34 0.72 18.11
C ASN A 259 -23.53 0.20 18.95
N ALA A 260 -24.01 -1.01 18.61
CA ALA A 260 -25.09 -1.66 19.36
C ALA A 260 -24.68 -2.02 20.80
N LEU A 261 -23.43 -2.42 20.99
CA LEU A 261 -22.87 -2.80 22.28
C LEU A 261 -22.33 -1.62 23.09
N LYS A 262 -22.26 -0.41 22.50
CA LYS A 262 -21.61 0.77 23.10
C LYS A 262 -20.14 0.51 23.45
N LEU A 263 -19.41 -0.17 22.57
CA LEU A 263 -18.01 -0.47 22.70
C LEU A 263 -17.18 0.46 21.78
N PRO A 264 -16.35 1.35 22.32
CA PRO A 264 -15.45 2.17 21.52
C PRO A 264 -14.45 1.32 20.75
N ILE A 265 -14.24 1.65 19.46
CA ILE A 265 -13.22 1.04 18.63
C ILE A 265 -12.02 1.97 18.57
N ILE A 266 -10.87 1.49 19.03
CA ILE A 266 -9.58 2.13 18.84
C ILE A 266 -8.84 1.38 17.74
N ALA A 267 -8.47 2.10 16.69
CA ALA A 267 -7.82 1.55 15.51
C ALA A 267 -6.37 2.05 15.35
N SER A 268 -5.72 1.61 14.29
CA SER A 268 -4.33 1.94 13.98
C SER A 268 -4.12 2.67 12.64
N ASP A 269 -5.21 3.12 12.01
CA ASP A 269 -5.17 3.82 10.72
C ASP A 269 -6.31 4.83 10.57
N GLU A 270 -6.12 5.79 9.65
CA GLU A 270 -7.07 6.87 9.37
C GLU A 270 -8.40 6.34 8.78
N PHE A 271 -8.32 5.37 7.87
CA PHE A 271 -9.49 4.87 7.16
C PHE A 271 -10.45 4.15 8.09
N SER A 272 -9.95 3.45 9.10
CA SER A 272 -10.79 2.87 10.16
C SER A 272 -11.60 3.94 10.90
N VAL A 273 -11.01 5.12 11.18
CA VAL A 273 -11.75 6.23 11.81
C VAL A 273 -12.80 6.81 10.86
N ARG A 274 -12.48 6.99 9.58
CA ARG A 274 -13.45 7.43 8.57
C ARG A 274 -14.61 6.47 8.40
N ARG A 275 -14.37 5.17 8.60
CA ARG A 275 -15.36 4.07 8.46
C ARG A 275 -16.12 3.78 9.74
N GLY A 276 -15.78 4.36 10.88
CA GLY A 276 -16.57 4.21 12.08
C GLY A 276 -15.83 3.95 13.38
N ALA A 277 -14.50 3.87 13.40
CA ALA A 277 -13.76 3.80 14.67
C ALA A 277 -13.84 5.14 15.43
N THR A 278 -13.81 5.06 16.75
CA THR A 278 -13.77 6.22 17.64
C THR A 278 -12.51 7.04 17.42
N ALA A 279 -11.37 6.38 17.37
CA ALA A 279 -10.07 7.03 17.20
C ALA A 279 -9.03 6.02 16.70
N ALA A 280 -7.92 6.54 16.19
CA ALA A 280 -6.74 5.76 15.83
C ALA A 280 -5.46 6.53 16.16
N LEU A 281 -4.42 5.78 16.50
CA LEU A 281 -3.05 6.26 16.54
C LEU A 281 -2.24 5.43 15.55
N GLY A 282 -1.91 6.00 14.40
CA GLY A 282 -1.34 5.22 13.30
C GLY A 282 -0.52 6.04 12.31
N VAL A 283 -0.06 5.39 11.26
CA VAL A 283 0.69 6.02 10.17
C VAL A 283 -0.27 6.54 9.09
N ASN A 284 0.20 7.50 8.28
CA ASN A 284 -0.52 7.90 7.07
C ASN A 284 -0.22 6.89 5.95
N ASP A 285 -1.25 6.24 5.44
CA ASP A 285 -1.10 5.15 4.47
C ASP A 285 -0.58 5.64 3.11
N TYR A 286 -0.96 6.85 2.68
CA TYR A 286 -0.45 7.41 1.43
C TYR A 286 1.05 7.72 1.53
N ASP A 287 1.51 8.35 2.61
CA ASP A 287 2.93 8.64 2.86
C ASP A 287 3.73 7.36 3.06
N PHE A 288 3.10 6.33 3.64
CA PHE A 288 3.65 4.98 3.71
C PHE A 288 3.92 4.42 2.30
N GLY A 289 2.95 4.59 1.41
CA GLY A 289 3.08 4.24 0.00
C GLY A 289 4.20 5.03 -0.69
N ARG A 290 4.29 6.34 -0.47
CA ARG A 290 5.37 7.18 -1.00
C ARG A 290 6.75 6.69 -0.58
N THR A 291 6.92 6.38 0.70
CA THR A 291 8.19 5.83 1.22
C THR A 291 8.53 4.49 0.58
N THR A 292 7.54 3.61 0.42
CA THR A 292 7.73 2.33 -0.31
C THR A 292 8.12 2.58 -1.77
N GLY A 293 7.50 3.56 -2.42
CA GLY A 293 7.80 3.98 -3.80
C GLY A 293 9.27 4.35 -3.98
N LYS A 294 9.84 5.12 -3.04
CA LYS A 294 11.30 5.46 -3.03
C LYS A 294 12.20 4.22 -2.97
N MET A 295 11.79 3.19 -2.20
CA MET A 295 12.56 1.95 -2.14
C MET A 295 12.51 1.21 -3.48
N VAL A 296 11.33 1.15 -4.11
CA VAL A 296 11.14 0.56 -5.44
C VAL A 296 11.92 1.34 -6.49
N GLY A 297 11.85 2.67 -6.50
CA GLY A 297 12.57 3.54 -7.43
C GLY A 297 14.08 3.29 -7.41
N LYS A 298 14.70 3.19 -6.23
CA LYS A 298 16.12 2.84 -6.08
C LYS A 298 16.45 1.51 -6.78
N ILE A 299 15.59 0.51 -6.64
CA ILE A 299 15.78 -0.81 -7.27
C ILE A 299 15.65 -0.68 -8.81
N LEU A 300 14.66 0.04 -9.29
CA LEU A 300 14.48 0.29 -10.74
C LEU A 300 15.64 1.08 -11.35
N ASP A 301 16.31 1.93 -10.55
CA ASP A 301 17.52 2.65 -10.94
C ASP A 301 18.81 1.79 -10.88
N GLY A 302 18.65 0.50 -10.54
CA GLY A 302 19.74 -0.46 -10.55
C GLY A 302 20.45 -0.65 -9.21
N THR A 303 19.97 -0.05 -8.11
CA THR A 303 20.49 -0.34 -6.78
C THR A 303 20.17 -1.79 -6.40
N PRO A 304 21.16 -2.62 -6.08
CA PRO A 304 20.92 -3.98 -5.61
C PRO A 304 20.00 -4.01 -4.39
N VAL A 305 19.04 -4.94 -4.35
CA VAL A 305 18.09 -5.07 -3.22
C VAL A 305 18.81 -5.18 -1.88
N THR A 306 19.95 -5.88 -1.84
CA THR A 306 20.77 -6.05 -0.64
C THR A 306 21.32 -4.74 -0.07
N GLN A 307 21.34 -3.66 -0.86
CA GLN A 307 21.74 -2.32 -0.43
C GLN A 307 20.55 -1.44 -0.01
N VAL A 308 19.33 -1.83 -0.33
CA VAL A 308 18.10 -1.18 0.13
C VAL A 308 17.69 -1.82 1.44
N LYS A 309 18.05 -1.19 2.56
CA LYS A 309 17.79 -1.74 3.89
C LYS A 309 16.30 -1.75 4.21
N PRO A 310 15.80 -2.78 4.94
CA PRO A 310 14.46 -2.73 5.50
C PRO A 310 14.29 -1.55 6.46
N GLU A 311 13.13 -0.88 6.37
CA GLU A 311 12.81 0.30 7.18
C GLU A 311 11.52 0.09 7.97
N VAL A 312 11.31 0.92 8.99
CA VAL A 312 10.09 0.96 9.80
C VAL A 312 9.55 2.38 9.78
N MET A 313 8.29 2.55 9.39
CA MET A 313 7.61 3.83 9.57
C MET A 313 7.00 3.89 10.97
N ASN A 314 7.46 4.84 11.76
CA ASN A 314 7.07 5.02 13.15
C ASN A 314 6.52 6.42 13.47
N GLN A 315 6.33 7.26 12.49
CA GLN A 315 5.69 8.57 12.66
C GLN A 315 4.18 8.36 12.84
N LEU A 316 3.72 8.51 14.08
CA LEU A 316 2.32 8.30 14.43
C LEU A 316 1.53 9.60 14.32
N THR A 317 0.35 9.50 13.74
CA THR A 317 -0.67 10.56 13.67
C THR A 317 -1.90 10.14 14.44
N LEU A 318 -2.48 11.07 15.18
CA LEU A 318 -3.72 10.87 15.91
C LEU A 318 -4.91 11.28 15.04
N TYR A 319 -5.85 10.35 14.90
CA TYR A 319 -7.13 10.55 14.21
C TYR A 319 -8.26 10.34 15.21
N VAL A 320 -9.26 11.24 15.24
CA VAL A 320 -10.39 11.19 16.18
C VAL A 320 -11.70 11.51 15.47
N SER A 321 -12.75 10.78 15.80
CA SER A 321 -14.12 11.06 15.35
C SER A 321 -15.06 11.21 16.54
N PRO A 322 -15.39 12.43 16.96
CA PRO A 322 -16.36 12.67 18.03
C PRO A 322 -17.73 12.02 17.75
N LYS A 323 -18.16 12.01 16.48
CA LYS A 323 -19.41 11.38 16.06
C LYS A 323 -19.41 9.86 16.38
N HIS A 324 -18.33 9.16 16.07
CA HIS A 324 -18.24 7.72 16.31
C HIS A 324 -18.01 7.40 17.78
N ALA A 325 -17.26 8.26 18.49
CA ALA A 325 -17.12 8.20 19.93
C ALA A 325 -18.49 8.20 20.64
N GLN A 326 -19.32 9.18 20.33
CA GLN A 326 -20.69 9.30 20.87
C GLN A 326 -21.56 8.06 20.50
N ALA A 327 -21.49 7.59 19.26
CA ALA A 327 -22.24 6.40 18.83
C ALA A 327 -21.84 5.16 19.64
N GLN A 328 -20.57 5.06 20.04
CA GLN A 328 -19.98 3.95 20.79
C GLN A 328 -19.93 4.19 22.31
N GLY A 329 -20.65 5.21 22.80
CA GLY A 329 -20.89 5.42 24.24
C GLY A 329 -19.79 6.20 24.97
N LEU A 330 -18.84 6.82 24.26
CA LEU A 330 -17.92 7.81 24.83
C LEU A 330 -18.53 9.21 24.75
N THR A 331 -18.47 9.94 25.84
CA THR A 331 -18.98 11.34 25.98
C THR A 331 -17.84 12.32 26.20
#